data_16ef4fee81fb796cea78ebdc48aa894f
#
_entry.id   16ef4fee81fb796cea78ebdc48aa894f
#
_cell.length_a   1.000
_cell.length_b   1.000
_cell.length_c   1.000
_cell.angle_alpha   90.00
_cell.angle_beta   90.00
_cell.angle_gamma   90.00
#
_symmetry.space_group_name_H-M   'P 1'
#
loop_
_entity.id
_entity.type
_entity.pdbx_description
1 polymer ?
#
loop_
_entity_poly.entity_id
_entity_poly.type
_entity_poly.pdbx_seq_one_letter_code
_entity_poly.pdbx_strand_id
1 'polypeptide(L)'
;MKAYELIEHTADVGVKAYGKTVGEAFEHAAKAMFDIITDKSRIDAVGQYDIELDATDLELLLVDWLSKLLFLNGAKNLVFGKYDVSIEKTHLVAHVYGEEYSLKKHKMGVEIKAVTYHMLQVHEEKPVFVQVLFDI
;
A
#
# COMPACT_ATOMS: atom_id res chain seq x y z
N MET A 1 7.21 2.29 17.72
CA MET A 1 7.29 2.77 16.32
C MET A 1 5.92 2.68 15.69
N LYS A 2 5.46 3.74 15.08
CA LYS A 2 4.20 3.72 14.34
C LYS A 2 4.41 3.06 12.96
N ALA A 3 3.38 2.40 12.45
CA ALA A 3 3.44 1.76 11.14
C ALA A 3 3.51 2.80 10.02
N TYR A 4 2.71 3.83 10.12
CA TYR A 4 2.68 4.92 9.13
C TYR A 4 2.16 6.20 9.75
N GLU A 5 2.33 7.29 9.02
CA GLU A 5 1.68 8.56 9.34
C GLU A 5 1.17 9.19 8.05
N LEU A 6 0.09 9.96 8.15
CA LEU A 6 -0.50 10.66 7.03
C LEU A 6 0.12 12.03 6.88
N ILE A 7 0.31 12.45 5.63
CA ILE A 7 0.84 13.76 5.27
C ILE A 7 -0.26 14.48 4.49
N GLU A 8 -0.74 15.60 5.00
CA GLU A 8 -1.73 16.40 4.30
C GLU A 8 -1.08 17.22 3.21
N HIS A 9 -1.71 17.25 2.04
CA HIS A 9 -1.28 18.05 0.91
C HIS A 9 -2.52 18.45 0.13
N THR A 10 -2.49 19.61 -0.53
CA THR A 10 -3.65 20.10 -1.28
C THR A 10 -4.08 19.07 -2.33
N ALA A 11 -5.30 18.58 -2.25
CA ALA A 11 -5.92 17.59 -3.14
C ALA A 11 -5.23 16.21 -3.15
N ASP A 12 -4.29 15.98 -2.24
CA ASP A 12 -3.59 14.70 -2.13
C ASP A 12 -3.57 14.24 -0.68
N VAL A 13 -3.32 12.94 -0.50
CA VAL A 13 -3.03 12.37 0.83
C VAL A 13 -1.70 11.66 0.75
N GLY A 14 -0.78 12.03 1.61
CA GLY A 14 0.53 11.40 1.71
C GLY A 14 0.58 10.35 2.81
N VAL A 15 1.44 9.37 2.61
CA VAL A 15 1.73 8.32 3.58
C VAL A 15 3.23 8.23 3.75
N LYS A 16 3.67 8.21 5.01
CA LYS A 16 5.03 7.84 5.36
C LYS A 16 4.95 6.59 6.20
N ALA A 17 5.44 5.47 5.66
CA ALA A 17 5.31 4.17 6.29
C ALA A 17 6.68 3.66 6.72
N TYR A 18 6.75 3.09 7.91
CA TYR A 18 7.98 2.63 8.54
C TYR A 18 8.02 1.12 8.61
N GLY A 19 9.23 0.57 8.71
CA GLY A 19 9.42 -0.86 8.91
C GLY A 19 10.83 -1.16 9.37
N LYS A 20 11.04 -2.40 9.80
CA LYS A 20 12.39 -2.90 10.12
C LYS A 20 13.17 -3.18 8.84
N THR A 21 12.46 -3.49 7.77
CA THR A 21 13.00 -3.74 6.44
C THR A 21 12.20 -2.92 5.43
N VAL A 22 12.75 -2.78 4.23
CA VAL A 22 12.01 -2.12 3.12
C VAL A 22 10.74 -2.89 2.81
N GLY A 23 10.77 -4.22 2.82
CA GLY A 23 9.57 -5.04 2.61
C GLY A 23 8.48 -4.75 3.62
N GLU A 24 8.83 -4.64 4.90
CA GLU A 24 7.86 -4.29 5.94
C GLU A 24 7.29 -2.88 5.74
N ALA A 25 8.13 -1.93 5.34
CA ALA A 25 7.65 -0.58 5.04
C ALA A 25 6.66 -0.58 3.86
N PHE A 26 6.90 -1.41 2.84
CA PHE A 26 5.96 -1.61 1.74
C PHE A 26 4.63 -2.20 2.23
N GLU A 27 4.68 -3.17 3.15
CA GLU A 27 3.46 -3.73 3.76
C GLU A 27 2.66 -2.65 4.48
N HIS A 28 3.33 -1.82 5.27
CA HIS A 28 2.68 -0.75 6.03
C HIS A 28 2.13 0.36 5.13
N ALA A 29 2.77 0.64 4.02
CA ALA A 29 2.25 1.58 3.03
C ALA A 29 0.94 1.08 2.41
N ALA A 30 0.88 -0.22 2.10
CA ALA A 30 -0.34 -0.85 1.59
C ALA A 30 -1.45 -0.83 2.64
N LYS A 31 -1.11 -1.11 3.91
CA LYS A 31 -2.07 -1.03 5.00
C LYS A 31 -2.66 0.36 5.12
N ALA A 32 -1.81 1.38 5.05
CA ALA A 32 -2.25 2.77 5.11
C ALA A 32 -3.22 3.10 3.96
N MET A 33 -2.89 2.64 2.75
CA MET A 33 -3.74 2.86 1.58
C MET A 33 -5.13 2.27 1.78
N PHE A 34 -5.23 1.02 2.25
CA PHE A 34 -6.53 0.39 2.48
C PHE A 34 -7.24 0.92 3.72
N ASP A 35 -6.52 1.40 4.73
CA ASP A 35 -7.14 2.13 5.84
C ASP A 35 -7.82 3.41 5.35
N ILE A 36 -7.24 4.09 4.37
CA ILE A 36 -7.87 5.26 3.75
C ILE A 36 -9.09 4.86 2.93
N ILE A 37 -8.98 3.81 2.12
CA ILE A 37 -10.06 3.35 1.24
C ILE A 37 -11.27 2.86 2.03
N THR A 38 -11.05 2.16 3.15
CA THR A 38 -12.12 1.52 3.94
C THR A 38 -12.40 2.18 5.28
N ASP A 39 -11.83 3.36 5.52
CA ASP A 39 -11.95 4.07 6.80
C ASP A 39 -11.59 3.16 7.98
N LYS A 40 -10.45 2.50 7.88
CA LYS A 40 -9.89 1.58 8.89
C LYS A 40 -10.79 0.41 9.25
N SER A 41 -11.65 -0.03 8.32
CA SER A 41 -12.49 -1.19 8.55
C SER A 41 -11.66 -2.46 8.67
N ARG A 42 -12.18 -3.42 9.43
CA ARG A 42 -11.58 -4.75 9.51
C ARG A 42 -11.74 -5.47 8.18
N ILE A 43 -10.65 -6.03 7.68
CA ILE A 43 -10.62 -6.82 6.46
C ILE A 43 -10.14 -8.22 6.82
N ASP A 44 -10.94 -9.25 6.51
CA ASP A 44 -10.59 -10.63 6.80
C ASP A 44 -9.75 -11.23 5.67
N ALA A 45 -8.88 -12.16 6.03
CA ALA A 45 -7.99 -12.86 5.09
C ALA A 45 -8.72 -14.04 4.46
N VAL A 46 -9.74 -13.78 3.65
CA VAL A 46 -10.57 -14.81 3.02
C VAL A 46 -9.86 -15.45 1.83
N GLY A 47 -9.24 -14.64 0.99
CA GLY A 47 -8.51 -15.10 -0.18
C GLY A 47 -7.06 -14.66 -0.18
N GLN A 48 -6.22 -15.42 -0.87
CA GLN A 48 -4.81 -15.10 -1.07
C GLN A 48 -4.56 -14.77 -2.53
N TYR A 49 -3.79 -13.72 -2.77
CA TYR A 49 -3.40 -13.27 -4.11
C TYR A 49 -1.90 -13.08 -4.13
N ASP A 50 -1.27 -13.58 -5.18
CA ASP A 50 0.18 -13.53 -5.31
C ASP A 50 0.56 -12.45 -6.31
N ILE A 51 1.60 -11.68 -5.97
CA ILE A 51 2.07 -10.56 -6.77
C ILE A 51 3.58 -10.69 -6.94
N GLU A 52 4.04 -10.55 -8.16
CA GLU A 52 5.47 -10.54 -8.45
C GLU A 52 5.77 -9.37 -9.39
N LEU A 53 6.75 -8.55 -9.02
CA LEU A 53 7.07 -7.31 -9.74
C LEU A 53 8.59 -7.11 -9.82
N ASP A 54 9.02 -6.53 -10.93
CA ASP A 54 10.38 -6.04 -11.12
C ASP A 54 10.33 -4.58 -11.53
N ALA A 55 11.26 -3.79 -11.03
CA ALA A 55 11.38 -2.39 -11.41
C ALA A 55 12.86 -2.02 -11.54
N THR A 56 13.14 -0.84 -12.09
CA THR A 56 14.49 -0.37 -12.25
C THR A 56 15.09 0.18 -10.96
N ASP A 57 14.24 0.63 -10.03
CA ASP A 57 14.67 1.09 -8.71
C ASP A 57 13.55 0.86 -7.69
N LEU A 58 13.86 1.09 -6.41
CA LEU A 58 12.90 0.85 -5.33
C LEU A 58 11.75 1.83 -5.31
N GLU A 59 11.96 3.06 -5.75
CA GLU A 59 10.90 4.07 -5.83
C GLU A 59 9.83 3.64 -6.84
N LEU A 60 10.24 3.20 -8.02
CA LEU A 60 9.31 2.68 -9.03
C LEU A 60 8.65 1.39 -8.55
N LEU A 61 9.40 0.53 -7.84
CA LEU A 61 8.83 -0.70 -7.28
C LEU A 61 7.70 -0.39 -6.29
N LEU A 62 7.87 0.64 -5.47
CA LEU A 62 6.82 1.08 -4.53
C LEU A 62 5.57 1.54 -5.27
N VAL A 63 5.73 2.34 -6.31
CA VAL A 63 4.60 2.80 -7.12
C VAL A 63 3.91 1.63 -7.78
N ASP A 64 4.66 0.70 -8.37
CA ASP A 64 4.09 -0.47 -9.03
C ASP A 64 3.35 -1.38 -8.05
N TRP A 65 3.92 -1.56 -6.85
CA TRP A 65 3.31 -2.34 -5.77
C TRP A 65 1.94 -1.77 -5.38
N LEU A 66 1.89 -0.50 -5.03
CA LEU A 66 0.65 0.13 -4.59
C LEU A 66 -0.35 0.27 -5.74
N SER A 67 0.13 0.55 -6.94
CA SER A 67 -0.73 0.64 -8.14
C SER A 67 -1.37 -0.70 -8.48
N LYS A 68 -0.64 -1.81 -8.30
CA LYS A 68 -1.18 -3.15 -8.53
C LYS A 68 -2.32 -3.44 -7.57
N LEU A 69 -2.14 -3.12 -6.29
CA LEU A 69 -3.21 -3.30 -5.29
C LEU A 69 -4.40 -2.40 -5.57
N LEU A 70 -4.15 -1.17 -5.98
CA LEU A 70 -5.21 -0.23 -6.33
C LEU A 70 -5.98 -0.71 -7.57
N PHE A 71 -5.28 -1.29 -8.54
CA PHE A 71 -5.90 -1.89 -9.72
C PHE A 71 -6.84 -3.04 -9.31
N LEU A 72 -6.39 -3.93 -8.43
CA LEU A 72 -7.22 -5.05 -7.96
C LEU A 72 -8.44 -4.55 -7.18
N ASN A 73 -8.30 -3.47 -6.44
CA ASN A 73 -9.42 -2.84 -5.76
C ASN A 73 -10.46 -2.34 -6.78
N GLY A 74 -10.01 -1.61 -7.81
CA GLY A 74 -10.92 -1.04 -8.81
C GLY A 74 -11.53 -2.07 -9.75
N ALA A 75 -10.71 -3.00 -10.25
CA ALA A 75 -11.15 -3.97 -11.26
C ALA A 75 -11.91 -5.16 -10.67
N LYS A 76 -11.54 -5.60 -9.48
CA LYS A 76 -12.08 -6.81 -8.85
C LYS A 76 -12.78 -6.56 -7.53
N ASN A 77 -12.89 -5.30 -7.12
CA ASN A 77 -13.56 -4.90 -5.89
C ASN A 77 -12.94 -5.57 -4.64
N LEU A 78 -11.62 -5.78 -4.64
CA LEU A 78 -10.93 -6.42 -3.54
C LEU A 78 -10.36 -5.40 -2.57
N VAL A 79 -10.37 -5.74 -1.28
CA VAL A 79 -9.70 -5.00 -0.24
C VAL A 79 -8.77 -5.94 0.51
N PHE A 80 -7.60 -5.46 0.92
CA PHE A 80 -6.57 -6.30 1.53
C PHE A 80 -6.24 -5.79 2.93
N GLY A 81 -6.03 -6.73 3.87
CA GLY A 81 -5.73 -6.42 5.26
C GLY A 81 -4.47 -7.08 5.80
N LYS A 82 -3.89 -8.00 5.06
CA LYS A 82 -2.68 -8.70 5.46
C LYS A 82 -1.74 -8.81 4.26
N TYR A 83 -0.46 -8.56 4.50
CA TYR A 83 0.55 -8.51 3.45
C TYR A 83 1.79 -9.23 3.91
N ASP A 84 2.41 -9.98 2.99
CA ASP A 84 3.70 -10.63 3.20
C ASP A 84 4.56 -10.27 1.99
N VAL A 85 5.51 -9.35 2.18
CA VAL A 85 6.32 -8.79 1.09
C VAL A 85 7.78 -9.14 1.29
N SER A 86 8.36 -9.76 0.27
CA SER A 86 9.78 -10.03 0.20
C SER A 86 10.39 -9.25 -0.96
N ILE A 87 11.43 -8.48 -0.67
CA ILE A 87 12.13 -7.69 -1.68
C ILE A 87 13.58 -8.09 -1.69
N GLU A 88 14.09 -8.45 -2.88
CA GLU A 88 15.50 -8.71 -3.11
C GLU A 88 15.94 -7.81 -4.26
N LYS A 89 16.87 -6.88 -3.98
CA LYS A 89 17.27 -5.83 -4.90
C LYS A 89 16.03 -5.02 -5.31
N THR A 90 15.59 -5.10 -6.56
CA THR A 90 14.40 -4.41 -7.06
C THR A 90 13.33 -5.39 -7.54
N HIS A 91 13.40 -6.62 -7.03
CA HIS A 91 12.42 -7.68 -7.31
C HIS A 91 11.54 -7.88 -6.09
N LEU A 92 10.23 -7.88 -6.29
CA LEU A 92 9.25 -8.04 -5.21
C LEU A 92 8.43 -9.31 -5.45
N VAL A 93 8.29 -10.11 -4.39
CA VAL A 93 7.34 -11.22 -4.35
C VAL A 93 6.47 -10.99 -3.13
N ALA A 94 5.16 -11.01 -3.31
CA ALA A 94 4.23 -10.77 -2.23
C ALA A 94 3.05 -11.73 -2.25
N HIS A 95 2.57 -12.03 -1.05
CA HIS A 95 1.30 -12.71 -0.84
C HIS A 95 0.42 -11.75 -0.06
N VAL A 96 -0.74 -11.43 -0.62
CA VAL A 96 -1.68 -10.49 0.01
C VAL A 96 -2.99 -11.21 0.28
N TYR A 97 -3.63 -10.86 1.36
CA TYR A 97 -4.83 -11.55 1.85
C TYR A 97 -5.93 -10.54 2.07
N GLY A 98 -7.10 -10.87 1.57
CA GLY A 98 -8.23 -9.96 1.69
C GLY A 98 -9.53 -10.61 1.26
N GLU A 99 -10.48 -9.76 0.93
CA GLU A 99 -11.84 -10.16 0.61
C GLU A 99 -12.47 -9.14 -0.33
N GLU A 100 -13.61 -9.49 -0.87
CA GLU A 100 -14.38 -8.56 -1.70
C GLU A 100 -14.95 -7.46 -0.80
N TYR A 101 -14.90 -6.21 -1.28
CA TYR A 101 -15.47 -5.07 -0.56
C TYR A 101 -16.99 -5.24 -0.42
N SER A 102 -17.51 -4.98 0.77
CA SER A 102 -18.93 -5.05 1.06
C SER A 102 -19.35 -3.87 1.93
N LEU A 103 -20.36 -3.11 1.50
CA LEU A 103 -20.89 -2.00 2.28
C LEU A 103 -21.45 -2.43 3.63
N LYS A 104 -21.87 -3.69 3.74
CA LYS A 104 -22.38 -4.22 5.02
C LYS A 104 -21.26 -4.41 6.05
N LYS A 105 -20.06 -4.69 5.60
CA LYS A 105 -18.92 -5.02 6.45
C LYS A 105 -17.90 -3.91 6.52
N HIS A 106 -17.67 -3.23 5.40
CA HIS A 106 -16.63 -2.22 5.28
C HIS A 106 -17.24 -0.83 5.16
N LYS A 107 -16.64 0.12 5.84
CA LYS A 107 -17.02 1.52 5.68
C LYS A 107 -16.47 2.05 4.36
N MET A 108 -17.12 3.06 3.82
CA MET A 108 -16.61 3.78 2.67
C MET A 108 -15.70 4.91 3.17
N GLY A 109 -14.43 4.82 2.84
CA GLY A 109 -13.48 5.89 3.12
C GLY A 109 -13.34 6.82 1.94
N VAL A 110 -12.09 7.15 1.61
CA VAL A 110 -11.77 8.05 0.51
C VAL A 110 -11.36 7.23 -0.71
N GLU A 111 -11.89 7.57 -1.88
CA GLU A 111 -11.47 6.95 -3.13
C GLU A 111 -10.07 7.45 -3.50
N ILE A 112 -9.14 6.52 -3.68
CA ILE A 112 -7.81 6.83 -4.17
C ILE A 112 -7.80 6.61 -5.67
N LYS A 113 -7.51 7.66 -6.44
CA LYS A 113 -7.55 7.61 -7.90
C LYS A 113 -6.26 7.08 -8.49
N ALA A 114 -5.13 7.42 -7.89
CA ALA A 114 -3.82 7.04 -8.42
C ALA A 114 -2.73 7.16 -7.35
N VAL A 115 -1.65 6.42 -7.57
CA VAL A 115 -0.40 6.57 -6.84
C VAL A 115 0.47 7.52 -7.64
N THR A 116 0.98 8.58 -7.02
CA THR A 116 1.76 9.59 -7.72
C THR A 116 3.25 9.43 -7.47
N TYR A 117 4.06 10.07 -8.32
CA TYR A 117 5.52 10.11 -8.15
C TYR A 117 5.97 11.32 -7.33
N HIS A 118 5.03 12.17 -6.93
CA HIS A 118 5.36 13.39 -6.20
C HIS A 118 5.81 13.08 -4.78
N MET A 119 6.94 13.63 -4.35
CA MET A 119 7.54 13.41 -3.03
C MET A 119 7.83 11.93 -2.73
N LEU A 120 8.00 11.13 -3.79
CA LEU A 120 8.28 9.71 -3.67
C LEU A 120 9.67 9.48 -3.07
N GLN A 121 9.74 8.62 -2.06
CA GLN A 121 11.01 8.34 -1.38
C GLN A 121 11.02 6.93 -0.81
N VAL A 122 12.16 6.24 -0.96
CA VAL A 122 12.44 4.98 -0.26
C VAL A 122 13.74 5.16 0.47
N HIS A 123 13.71 5.11 1.81
CA HIS A 123 14.87 5.26 2.66
C HIS A 123 15.23 3.89 3.24
N GLU A 124 16.37 3.35 2.81
CA GLU A 124 16.75 1.97 3.10
C GLU A 124 17.50 1.80 4.41
N GLU A 125 18.06 2.89 4.96
CA GLU A 125 18.81 2.85 6.21
C GLU A 125 17.94 3.31 7.36
N LYS A 126 18.31 2.99 8.58
CA LYS A 126 17.55 3.37 9.77
C LYS A 126 17.45 4.89 9.93
N PRO A 127 16.26 5.43 10.12
CA PRO A 127 14.98 4.72 10.16
C PRO A 127 14.53 4.34 8.74
N VAL A 128 14.19 3.07 8.53
CA VAL A 128 13.68 2.59 7.25
C VAL A 128 12.27 3.10 7.05
N PHE A 129 12.02 3.78 5.94
CA PHE A 129 10.68 4.27 5.64
C PHE A 129 10.50 4.45 4.13
N VAL A 130 9.23 4.52 3.73
CA VAL A 130 8.84 4.91 2.39
C VAL A 130 7.86 6.06 2.48
N GLN A 131 7.81 6.88 1.45
CA GLN A 131 6.89 8.01 1.37
C GLN A 131 6.26 8.06 -0.01
N VAL A 132 4.95 8.28 -0.05
CA VAL A 132 4.19 8.28 -1.29
C VAL A 132 2.98 9.21 -1.14
N LEU A 133 2.56 9.83 -2.23
CA LEU A 133 1.34 10.62 -2.28
C LEU A 133 0.30 9.94 -3.16
N PHE A 134 -0.95 9.95 -2.69
CA PHE A 134 -2.09 9.43 -3.43
C PHE A 134 -2.94 10.58 -3.94
N ASP A 135 -3.33 10.51 -5.20
CA ASP A 135 -4.31 11.41 -5.80
C ASP A 135 -5.71 10.95 -5.38
N ILE A 136 -6.47 11.88 -4.82
CA ILE A 136 -7.82 11.58 -4.30
C ILE A 136 -8.91 12.44 -4.94
#